data_5c5d71bac9ce0298e96af5f97365c472
#
_entry.id   5c5d71bac9ce0298e96af5f97365c472
#
_cell.length_a   1.000
_cell.length_b   1.000
_cell.length_c   1.000
_cell.angle_alpha   90.00
_cell.angle_beta   90.00
_cell.angle_gamma   90.00
#
_symmetry.space_group_name_H-M   'P 1'
#
loop_
_entity.id
_entity.type
_entity.pdbx_description
1 polymer ?
#
loop_
_entity_poly.entity_id
_entity_poly.type
_entity_poly.pdbx_seq_one_letter_code
_entity_poly.pdbx_strand_id
1 'polypeptide(L)' 'MPGIGLMKKRLETEKQAIVLAVSGIIKKYNVSQDEIKTLETQYDSDAGDWYVALGFGEKRAVIRMDSVHATILEINEV' A
#
# COMPACT_ATOMS: atom_id res chain seq x y z
N MET A 1 11.70 -21.10 17.62
CA MET A 1 10.89 -21.05 17.48
C MET A 1 10.44 -21.02 16.58
N PRO A 2 10.53 -21.29 16.30
CA PRO A 2 10.19 -21.39 15.21
C PRO A 2 8.97 -20.99 14.69
N GLY A 3 8.04 -21.46 14.73
CA GLY A 3 6.84 -21.10 14.08
C GLY A 3 6.59 -19.64 13.88
N ILE A 4 7.12 -18.90 14.73
CA ILE A 4 6.94 -17.47 14.71
C ILE A 4 7.50 -16.83 13.47
N GLY A 5 8.60 -17.33 12.99
CA GLY A 5 9.23 -16.77 11.82
C GLY A 5 8.38 -16.89 10.57
N LEU A 6 7.42 -17.77 10.58
CA LEU A 6 6.58 -18.00 9.42
C LEU A 6 5.69 -16.83 9.09
N MET A 7 5.36 -16.02 10.09
CA MET A 7 4.44 -14.91 9.88
C MET A 7 5.14 -13.57 9.75
N LYS A 8 6.41 -13.61 9.41
CA LYS A 8 7.16 -12.38 9.28
C LYS A 8 6.61 -11.53 8.13
N LYS A 9 6.40 -10.25 8.40
CA LYS A 9 5.90 -9.32 7.39
C LYS A 9 6.98 -8.99 6.36
N ARG A 10 6.55 -8.80 5.13
CA ARG A 10 7.41 -8.29 4.06
C ARG A 10 7.26 -6.78 3.92
N LEU A 11 6.07 -6.25 4.22
CA LEU A 11 5.85 -4.82 4.29
C LEU A 11 5.95 -4.41 5.75
N GLU A 12 7.13 -4.09 6.19
CA GLU A 12 7.38 -3.80 7.60
C GLU A 12 7.29 -2.32 7.95
N THR A 13 7.44 -1.45 6.97
CA THR A 13 7.47 -0.02 7.22
C THR A 13 6.48 0.71 6.34
N GLU A 14 6.12 1.90 6.81
CA GLU A 14 5.26 2.80 6.07
C GLU A 14 5.85 3.10 4.69
N LYS A 15 7.16 3.33 4.64
CA LYS A 15 7.82 3.65 3.39
C LYS A 15 7.68 2.53 2.36
N GLN A 16 7.84 1.29 2.80
CA GLN A 16 7.68 0.15 1.91
C GLN A 16 6.26 0.06 1.38
N ALA A 17 5.27 0.31 2.25
CA ALA A 17 3.88 0.27 1.84
C ALA A 17 3.58 1.36 0.81
N ILE A 18 4.13 2.55 1.02
CA ILE A 18 3.93 3.66 0.09
C ILE A 18 4.51 3.32 -1.28
N VAL A 19 5.72 2.76 -1.32
CA VAL A 19 6.34 2.41 -2.59
C VAL A 19 5.49 1.41 -3.36
N LEU A 20 4.98 0.40 -2.68
CA LEU A 20 4.12 -0.59 -3.33
C LEU A 20 2.83 0.03 -3.83
N ALA A 21 2.21 0.88 -3.02
CA ALA A 21 0.97 1.54 -3.40
C ALA A 21 1.16 2.43 -4.62
N VAL A 22 2.25 3.20 -4.64
CA VAL A 22 2.57 4.07 -5.77
C VAL A 22 2.74 3.26 -7.04
N SER A 23 3.45 2.14 -6.96
CA SER A 23 3.65 1.28 -8.13
C SER A 23 2.32 0.76 -8.67
N GLY A 24 1.38 0.45 -7.78
CA GLY A 24 0.06 -0.01 -8.19
C GLY A 24 -0.73 1.05 -8.91
N ILE A 25 -0.65 2.29 -8.46
CA ILE A 25 -1.34 3.40 -9.10
C ILE A 25 -0.74 3.69 -10.46
N ILE A 26 0.58 3.67 -10.57
CA ILE A 26 1.24 3.88 -11.85
C ILE A 26 0.77 2.85 -12.88
N LYS A 27 0.70 1.60 -12.47
CA LYS A 27 0.25 0.53 -13.36
C LYS A 27 -1.20 0.67 -13.76
N LYS A 28 -2.06 0.96 -12.80
CA LYS A 28 -3.50 0.98 -13.05
C LYS A 28 -3.93 2.20 -13.84
N TYR A 29 -3.38 3.36 -13.53
CA TYR A 29 -3.83 4.63 -14.11
C TYR A 29 -2.86 5.22 -15.12
N ASN A 30 -1.70 4.61 -15.28
CA ASN A 30 -0.70 5.06 -16.25
C ASN A 30 -0.28 6.52 -16.01
N VAL A 31 -0.05 6.86 -14.77
CA VAL A 31 0.42 8.19 -14.37
C VAL A 31 1.90 8.11 -13.98
N SER A 32 2.57 9.24 -13.94
CA SER A 32 3.97 9.25 -13.54
C SER A 32 4.07 9.42 -12.02
N GLN A 33 5.19 8.96 -11.48
CA GLN A 33 5.43 9.04 -10.04
C GLN A 33 5.35 10.48 -9.54
N ASP A 34 5.81 11.45 -10.34
CA ASP A 34 5.81 12.85 -9.95
C ASP A 34 4.43 13.42 -9.72
N GLU A 35 3.41 12.79 -10.29
CA GLU A 35 2.03 13.24 -10.16
C GLU A 35 1.36 12.72 -8.91
N ILE A 36 2.01 11.79 -8.20
CA ILE A 36 1.39 11.10 -7.08
C ILE A 36 1.84 11.70 -5.74
N LYS A 37 0.88 11.99 -4.88
CA LYS A 37 1.14 12.51 -3.55
C LYS A 37 0.60 11.54 -2.51
N THR A 38 1.37 11.32 -1.44
CA THR A 38 0.91 10.51 -0.33
C THR A 38 0.07 11.38 0.59
N LEU A 39 -1.16 10.95 0.83
CA LEU A 39 -2.08 11.69 1.67
C LEU A 39 -2.14 11.15 3.09
N GLU A 40 -2.18 9.82 3.22
CA GLU A 40 -2.28 9.20 4.53
C GLU A 40 -1.83 7.75 4.46
N THR A 41 -1.26 7.24 5.55
CA THR A 41 -0.83 5.86 5.64
C THR A 41 -1.26 5.31 6.99
N GLN A 42 -1.84 4.12 6.99
CA GLN A 42 -2.36 3.51 8.20
C GLN A 42 -2.11 2.01 8.18
N TYR A 43 -1.77 1.45 9.33
CA TYR A 43 -1.58 0.00 9.46
C TYR A 43 -2.65 -0.57 10.38
N ASP A 44 -3.36 -1.58 9.89
CA ASP A 44 -4.37 -2.29 10.68
C ASP A 44 -3.71 -3.56 11.23
N SER A 45 -3.34 -3.52 12.51
CA SER A 45 -2.63 -4.62 13.13
C SER A 45 -3.50 -5.88 13.28
N ASP A 46 -4.81 -5.71 13.38
CA ASP A 46 -5.69 -6.85 13.52
C ASP A 46 -5.77 -7.68 12.24
N ALA A 47 -5.83 -7.00 11.11
CA ALA A 47 -5.92 -7.67 9.82
C ALA A 47 -4.55 -7.92 9.20
N GLY A 48 -3.53 -7.18 9.63
CA GLY A 48 -2.21 -7.26 9.02
C GLY A 48 -2.14 -6.56 7.69
N ASP A 49 -2.94 -5.53 7.50
CA ASP A 49 -3.04 -4.80 6.23
C ASP A 49 -2.57 -3.36 6.36
N TRP A 50 -1.96 -2.87 5.29
CA TRP A 50 -1.62 -1.47 5.15
C TRP A 50 -2.66 -0.78 4.29
N TYR A 51 -2.99 0.45 4.65
CA TYR A 51 -3.86 1.32 3.87
C TYR A 51 -3.08 2.56 3.53
N VAL A 52 -2.97 2.87 2.24
CA VAL A 52 -2.28 4.08 1.78
C VAL A 52 -3.23 4.87 0.90
N ALA A 53 -3.46 6.12 1.27
CA ALA A 53 -4.28 7.02 0.47
C ALA A 53 -3.36 7.87 -0.38
N LEU A 54 -3.56 7.86 -1.68
CA LEU A 54 -2.75 8.61 -2.63
C LEU A 54 -3.63 9.55 -3.45
N GLY A 55 -3.08 10.72 -3.77
CA GLY A 55 -3.71 11.66 -4.68
C GLY A 55 -2.92 11.75 -5.97
N PHE A 56 -3.61 11.81 -7.11
CA PHE A 56 -2.95 11.93 -8.40
C PHE A 56 -3.91 12.64 -9.38
N GLY A 57 -3.46 13.78 -9.89
CA GLY A 57 -4.34 14.63 -10.68
C GLY A 57 -5.46 15.13 -9.80
N GLU A 58 -6.69 14.93 -10.23
CA GLU A 58 -7.86 15.31 -9.43
C GLU A 58 -8.49 14.11 -8.76
N LYS A 59 -7.78 12.98 -8.76
CA LYS A 59 -8.31 11.74 -8.21
C LYS A 59 -7.64 11.38 -6.91
N ARG A 60 -8.30 10.55 -6.13
CA ARG A 60 -7.75 9.98 -4.91
C ARG A 60 -8.14 8.53 -4.84
N ALA A 61 -7.25 7.72 -4.28
CA ALA A 61 -7.52 6.29 -4.14
C ALA A 61 -6.91 5.80 -2.83
N VAL A 62 -7.56 4.78 -2.26
CA VAL A 62 -7.04 4.09 -1.09
C VAL A 62 -6.60 2.70 -1.54
N ILE A 63 -5.35 2.37 -1.25
CA ILE A 63 -4.78 1.08 -1.63
C ILE A 63 -4.63 0.23 -0.37
N ARG A 64 -5.23 -0.95 -0.38
CA ARG A 64 -5.11 -1.89 0.72
C ARG A 64 -4.13 -2.98 0.32
N MET A 65 -3.18 -3.28 1.20
CA MET A 65 -2.10 -4.23 0.91
C MET A 65 -1.92 -5.20 2.06
N ASP A 66 -1.60 -6.44 1.71
CA ASP A 66 -1.28 -7.47 2.68
C ASP A 66 0.17 -7.32 3.11
N SER A 67 0.41 -7.10 4.41
CA SER A 67 1.78 -6.88 4.91
C SER A 67 2.61 -8.15 4.89
N VAL A 68 1.99 -9.31 5.01
CA VAL A 68 2.73 -10.57 5.03
C VAL A 68 3.23 -10.97 3.65
N HIS A 69 2.37 -10.84 2.64
CA HIS A 69 2.71 -11.24 1.28
C HIS A 69 3.20 -10.09 0.41
N ALA A 70 3.11 -8.87 0.90
CA ALA A 70 3.51 -7.67 0.15
C ALA A 70 2.76 -7.58 -1.18
N THR A 71 1.44 -7.78 -1.12
CA THR A 71 0.60 -7.73 -2.30
C THR A 71 -0.51 -6.71 -2.14
N ILE A 72 -0.90 -6.13 -3.26
CA ILE A 72 -2.04 -5.21 -3.28
C ILE A 72 -3.31 -6.03 -3.32
N LEU A 73 -4.19 -5.80 -2.36
CA LEU A 73 -5.46 -6.50 -2.27
C LEU A 73 -6.56 -5.78 -3.02
N GLU A 74 -6.59 -4.45 -2.91
CA GLU A 74 -7.56 -3.67 -3.68
C GLU A 74 -7.12 -2.22 -3.79
N ILE A 75 -7.63 -1.57 -4.83
CA ILE A 75 -7.41 -0.14 -5.08
C ILE A 75 -8.80 0.45 -5.26
N ASN A 76 -9.18 1.34 -4.34
CA ASN A 76 -10.50 1.97 -4.36
C ASN A 76 -10.37 3.46 -4.58
N GLU A 77 -10.89 3.91 -5.71
CA GLU A 77 -10.92 5.34 -6.01
C GLU A 77 -12.02 5.98 -5.17
N VAL A 78 -11.73 7.12 -4.56
CA VAL A 78 -12.69 7.81 -3.69
C VAL A 78 -13.01 9.20 -4.18
#